data_b0cefb0cbae0d73231380205cf5404c2
#
_entry.id   b0cefb0cbae0d73231380205cf5404c2
#
_cell.length_a   1.000
_cell.length_b   1.000
_cell.length_c   1.000
_cell.angle_alpha   90.00
_cell.angle_beta   90.00
_cell.angle_gamma   90.00
#
_symmetry.space_group_name_H-M   'P 1'
#
loop_
_entity.id
_entity.type
_entity.pdbx_description
1 polymer ?
#
loop_
_entity_poly.entity_id
_entity_poly.type
_entity_poly.pdbx_seq_one_letter_code
_entity_poly.pdbx_strand_id
1 'polypeptide(L)'
;MKKHFIIRQEQRQPLRQLYMWLKSLQSTVIFMQTGAHPDDETSRLLARLSLGDGMHIVYVNAVRGQGGQNALGPERGDALGYLRTEELFEAMRVIRADIAWLAESPDDPIWDFGFSKSGEETFEHWGREHSLRQMVKMVRLFKPDILIPTFLDVPGQHGHHRAVTQTTIAAFDGAADETKFVDLGLAPWQVNTLYLPAWGGGGGSYDDEVPPPNTTHEIRTGAYDAVLGGTYAQIGEWSRACHATQGMGRKVDAVSYTHLDAADDDHCV
;
A
#
# COMPACT_ATOMS: atom_id res chain seq x y z
N MET A 1 34.44 -2.45 -3.38
CA MET A 1 34.60 -1.16 -2.67
C MET A 1 33.27 -0.43 -2.41
N LYS A 2 32.29 -0.43 -3.34
CA LYS A 2 30.97 0.24 -3.16
C LYS A 2 30.10 -0.36 -2.04
N LYS A 3 30.06 -1.69 -1.87
CA LYS A 3 29.26 -2.36 -0.82
C LYS A 3 29.68 -1.97 0.61
N HIS A 4 30.97 -1.81 0.87
CA HIS A 4 31.46 -1.39 2.20
C HIS A 4 31.11 0.06 2.55
N PHE A 5 30.98 0.93 1.56
CA PHE A 5 30.61 2.32 1.78
C PHE A 5 29.13 2.45 2.16
N ILE A 6 28.25 1.71 1.49
CA ILE A 6 26.79 1.70 1.77
C ILE A 6 26.51 1.13 3.18
N ILE A 7 27.12 0.00 3.54
CA ILE A 7 26.98 -0.60 4.88
C ILE A 7 27.47 0.36 5.98
N ARG A 8 28.56 1.10 5.75
CA ARG A 8 29.04 2.09 6.70
C ARG A 8 28.12 3.30 6.85
N GLN A 9 27.36 3.69 5.82
CA GLN A 9 26.36 4.76 5.91
C GLN A 9 25.14 4.32 6.72
N GLU A 10 24.64 3.11 6.52
CA GLU A 10 23.53 2.56 7.32
C GLU A 10 23.90 2.44 8.81
N GLN A 11 25.13 2.02 9.10
CA GLN A 11 25.64 1.96 10.48
C GLN A 11 25.90 3.34 11.11
N ARG A 12 25.93 4.41 10.33
CA ARG A 12 26.24 5.77 10.81
C ARG A 12 25.03 6.61 11.25
N GLN A 13 23.83 6.02 11.31
CA GLN A 13 22.63 6.75 11.78
C GLN A 13 21.95 6.10 12.99
N PRO A 14 22.68 5.72 14.06
CA PRO A 14 22.08 5.07 15.21
C PRO A 14 21.06 5.96 15.93
N LEU A 15 21.28 7.29 15.92
CA LEU A 15 20.32 8.24 16.52
C LEU A 15 19.02 8.33 15.73
N ARG A 16 19.08 8.27 14.39
CA ARG A 16 17.88 8.22 13.54
C ARG A 16 17.08 6.94 13.80
N GLN A 17 17.77 5.80 13.89
CA GLN A 17 17.12 4.53 14.22
C GLN A 17 16.49 4.55 15.60
N LEU A 18 17.21 5.05 16.60
CA LEU A 18 16.66 5.22 17.96
C LEU A 18 15.43 6.14 17.96
N TYR A 19 15.51 7.26 17.25
CA TYR A 19 14.40 8.18 17.11
C TYR A 19 13.15 7.48 16.53
N MET A 20 13.32 6.72 15.44
CA MET A 20 12.22 5.98 14.82
C MET A 20 11.64 4.89 15.73
N TRP A 21 12.48 4.22 16.53
CA TRP A 21 11.99 3.26 17.52
C TRP A 21 11.19 3.96 18.64
N LEU A 22 11.69 5.09 19.15
CA LEU A 22 10.97 5.88 20.15
C LEU A 22 9.63 6.40 19.60
N LYS A 23 9.58 6.78 18.33
CA LYS A 23 8.33 7.15 17.65
C LYS A 23 7.34 5.99 17.61
N SER A 24 7.78 4.79 17.24
CA SER A 24 6.89 3.63 17.18
C SER A 24 6.34 3.18 18.56
N LEU A 25 6.91 3.64 19.66
CA LEU A 25 6.36 3.41 21.01
C LEU A 25 5.21 4.36 21.37
N GLN A 26 4.94 5.38 20.56
CA GLN A 26 3.90 6.37 20.83
C GLN A 26 2.49 5.90 20.41
N SER A 27 2.41 4.83 19.61
CA SER A 27 1.15 4.28 19.12
C SER A 27 1.13 2.76 19.22
N THR A 28 -0.03 2.22 19.55
CA THR A 28 -0.32 0.78 19.46
C THR A 28 -1.25 0.47 18.27
N VAL A 29 -1.60 1.49 17.50
CA VAL A 29 -2.51 1.35 16.36
C VAL A 29 -1.83 0.61 15.22
N ILE A 30 -2.51 -0.40 14.69
CA ILE A 30 -2.13 -1.12 13.48
C ILE A 30 -3.01 -0.61 12.35
N PHE A 31 -2.39 -0.01 11.36
CA PHE A 31 -3.03 0.50 10.16
C PHE A 31 -2.72 -0.43 8.99
N MET A 32 -3.75 -1.02 8.39
CA MET A 32 -3.60 -1.89 7.23
C MET A 32 -4.14 -1.22 5.99
N GLN A 33 -3.28 -1.07 4.99
CA GLN A 33 -3.68 -0.68 3.63
C GLN A 33 -3.57 -1.86 2.69
N THR A 34 -4.52 -1.99 1.75
CA THR A 34 -4.55 -3.07 0.76
C THR A 34 -4.43 -2.51 -0.65
N GLY A 35 -3.58 -3.10 -1.46
CA GLY A 35 -3.37 -2.76 -2.87
C GLY A 35 -3.31 -4.01 -3.75
N ALA A 36 -3.41 -3.84 -5.05
CA ALA A 36 -3.31 -4.94 -6.00
C ALA A 36 -1.86 -5.19 -6.42
N HIS A 37 -1.13 -4.14 -6.79
CA HIS A 37 0.22 -4.24 -7.36
C HIS A 37 1.26 -3.52 -6.48
N PRO A 38 2.54 -3.90 -6.57
CA PRO A 38 3.63 -3.08 -6.05
C PRO A 38 3.63 -1.71 -6.76
N ASP A 39 3.50 -0.61 -6.03
CA ASP A 39 3.37 0.80 -6.45
C ASP A 39 1.98 1.43 -6.25
N ASP A 40 1.00 0.63 -5.81
CA ASP A 40 -0.34 1.13 -5.50
C ASP A 40 -0.40 1.85 -4.14
N GLU A 41 0.57 1.62 -3.26
CA GLU A 41 0.53 2.16 -1.90
C GLU A 41 0.48 3.68 -1.85
N THR A 42 -0.31 4.23 -0.92
CA THR A 42 -0.39 5.66 -0.68
C THR A 42 0.80 6.12 0.16
N SER A 43 1.98 6.16 -0.48
CA SER A 43 3.29 6.29 0.19
C SER A 43 3.39 7.50 1.11
N ARG A 44 2.78 8.66 0.75
CA ARG A 44 2.79 9.89 1.57
C ARG A 44 2.00 9.70 2.87
N LEU A 45 0.81 9.10 2.77
CA LEU A 45 -0.03 8.77 3.91
C LEU A 45 0.69 7.81 4.84
N LEU A 46 1.20 6.70 4.28
CA LEU A 46 1.88 5.67 5.06
C LEU A 46 3.14 6.22 5.75
N ALA A 47 3.92 7.10 5.07
CA ALA A 47 5.05 7.78 5.67
C ALA A 47 4.63 8.65 6.86
N ARG A 48 3.52 9.40 6.74
CA ARG A 48 3.02 10.25 7.83
C ARG A 48 2.57 9.42 9.03
N LEU A 49 1.78 8.37 8.80
CA LEU A 49 1.25 7.53 9.87
C LEU A 49 2.35 6.72 10.56
N SER A 50 3.27 6.12 9.81
CA SER A 50 4.38 5.34 10.36
C SER A 50 5.41 6.21 11.07
N LEU A 51 6.03 7.14 10.33
CA LEU A 51 7.19 7.89 10.81
C LEU A 51 6.79 9.09 11.66
N GLY A 52 5.62 9.68 11.41
CA GLY A 52 5.10 10.83 12.13
C GLY A 52 4.30 10.45 13.37
N ASP A 53 3.35 9.56 13.22
CA ASP A 53 2.41 9.18 14.28
C ASP A 53 2.82 7.89 15.02
N GLY A 54 3.83 7.17 14.53
CA GLY A 54 4.35 5.97 15.16
C GLY A 54 3.45 4.75 15.01
N MET A 55 2.48 4.76 14.09
CA MET A 55 1.60 3.63 13.84
C MET A 55 2.36 2.46 13.21
N HIS A 56 1.95 1.25 13.50
CA HIS A 56 2.42 0.06 12.81
C HIS A 56 1.66 -0.09 11.49
N ILE A 57 2.36 0.01 10.39
CA ILE A 57 1.78 -0.09 9.05
C ILE A 57 1.97 -1.49 8.50
N VAL A 58 0.89 -2.09 8.01
CA VAL A 58 0.89 -3.33 7.23
C VAL A 58 0.33 -3.03 5.85
N TYR A 59 1.14 -3.21 4.82
CA TYR A 59 0.69 -3.12 3.43
C TYR A 59 0.44 -4.52 2.88
N VAL A 60 -0.81 -4.82 2.57
CA VAL A 60 -1.22 -6.11 1.98
C VAL A 60 -1.35 -5.94 0.48
N ASN A 61 -0.50 -6.61 -0.27
CA ASN A 61 -0.49 -6.58 -1.72
C ASN A 61 -1.06 -7.87 -2.31
N ALA A 62 -1.90 -7.78 -3.34
CA ALA A 62 -2.52 -8.97 -3.90
C ALA A 62 -1.55 -9.77 -4.77
N VAL A 63 -0.94 -9.13 -5.75
CA VAL A 63 -0.08 -9.75 -6.76
C VAL A 63 1.28 -9.08 -6.85
N ARG A 64 2.21 -9.69 -7.56
CA ARG A 64 3.60 -9.19 -7.68
C ARG A 64 3.83 -8.28 -8.88
N GLY A 65 2.80 -7.98 -9.67
CA GLY A 65 2.88 -7.10 -10.81
C GLY A 65 3.60 -7.70 -12.03
N GLN A 66 3.62 -9.02 -12.15
CA GLN A 66 4.26 -9.75 -13.25
C GLN A 66 3.59 -9.51 -14.61
N GLY A 67 2.29 -9.15 -14.62
CA GLY A 67 1.53 -8.80 -15.82
C GLY A 67 1.70 -7.35 -16.28
N GLY A 68 2.46 -6.55 -15.54
CA GLY A 68 2.63 -5.12 -15.79
C GLY A 68 3.67 -4.78 -16.85
N GLN A 69 3.94 -3.47 -16.95
CA GLN A 69 4.96 -2.92 -17.84
C GLN A 69 6.28 -2.71 -17.10
N ASN A 70 7.38 -2.60 -17.84
CA ASN A 70 8.69 -2.25 -17.32
C ASN A 70 9.27 -1.09 -18.15
N ALA A 71 9.46 0.05 -17.52
CA ALA A 71 10.00 1.25 -18.15
C ALA A 71 11.54 1.25 -18.28
N LEU A 72 12.22 0.31 -17.59
CA LEU A 72 13.68 0.30 -17.53
C LEU A 72 14.34 -0.78 -18.39
N GLY A 73 13.68 -1.92 -18.55
CA GLY A 73 14.31 -3.09 -19.16
C GLY A 73 13.34 -4.02 -19.88
N PRO A 74 13.86 -5.13 -20.42
CA PRO A 74 13.08 -6.11 -21.17
C PRO A 74 12.35 -7.13 -20.29
N GLU A 75 12.60 -7.15 -18.98
CA GLU A 75 12.04 -8.15 -18.07
C GLU A 75 10.51 -8.10 -18.09
N ARG A 76 9.89 -9.27 -18.16
CA ARG A 76 8.45 -9.51 -18.20
C ARG A 76 8.12 -10.77 -17.40
N GLY A 77 6.85 -10.97 -17.10
CA GLY A 77 6.39 -12.13 -16.35
C GLY A 77 7.05 -12.24 -14.97
N ASP A 78 7.45 -13.44 -14.58
CA ASP A 78 8.02 -13.71 -13.26
C ASP A 78 9.28 -12.89 -12.95
N ALA A 79 10.12 -12.64 -13.96
CA ALA A 79 11.31 -11.80 -13.79
C ALA A 79 10.94 -10.36 -13.42
N LEU A 80 9.88 -9.80 -14.01
CA LEU A 80 9.37 -8.49 -13.64
C LEU A 80 8.72 -8.52 -12.25
N GLY A 81 7.94 -9.56 -11.96
CA GLY A 81 7.32 -9.75 -10.64
C GLY A 81 8.36 -9.82 -9.52
N TYR A 82 9.50 -10.47 -9.77
CA TYR A 82 10.63 -10.49 -8.83
C TYR A 82 11.20 -9.08 -8.62
N LEU A 83 11.48 -8.35 -9.70
CA LEU A 83 12.00 -6.97 -9.60
C LEU A 83 11.04 -6.06 -8.83
N ARG A 84 9.75 -6.06 -9.17
CA ARG A 84 8.74 -5.24 -8.50
C ARG A 84 8.56 -5.62 -7.03
N THR A 85 8.75 -6.89 -6.69
CA THR A 85 8.76 -7.34 -5.29
C THR A 85 9.90 -6.70 -4.50
N GLU A 86 11.12 -6.70 -5.06
CA GLU A 86 12.29 -6.06 -4.43
C GLU A 86 12.12 -4.54 -4.34
N GLU A 87 11.54 -3.91 -5.37
CA GLU A 87 11.22 -2.48 -5.35
C GLU A 87 10.24 -2.15 -4.22
N LEU A 88 9.20 -2.96 -4.03
CA LEU A 88 8.25 -2.79 -2.93
C LEU A 88 8.92 -2.97 -1.56
N PHE A 89 9.83 -3.95 -1.41
CA PHE A 89 10.58 -4.11 -0.16
C PHE A 89 11.42 -2.87 0.16
N GLU A 90 12.09 -2.29 -0.83
CA GLU A 90 12.85 -1.06 -0.64
C GLU A 90 11.93 0.14 -0.33
N ALA A 91 10.79 0.27 -1.02
CA ALA A 91 9.80 1.31 -0.75
C ALA A 91 9.26 1.23 0.68
N MET A 92 8.86 0.04 1.13
CA MET A 92 8.33 -0.15 2.48
C MET A 92 9.42 0.04 3.55
N ARG A 93 10.68 -0.27 3.24
CA ARG A 93 11.80 0.01 4.14
C ARG A 93 11.98 1.52 4.38
N VAL A 94 11.77 2.37 3.37
CA VAL A 94 11.85 3.83 3.51
C VAL A 94 10.85 4.35 4.54
N ILE A 95 9.62 3.84 4.51
CA ILE A 95 8.51 4.28 5.36
C ILE A 95 8.27 3.36 6.58
N ARG A 96 9.08 2.31 6.75
CA ARG A 96 8.99 1.34 7.86
C ARG A 96 7.61 0.66 7.94
N ALA A 97 7.13 0.16 6.83
CA ALA A 97 5.91 -0.65 6.77
C ALA A 97 6.24 -2.13 6.57
N ASP A 98 5.46 -3.00 7.16
CA ASP A 98 5.49 -4.43 6.89
C ASP A 98 4.70 -4.74 5.61
N ILE A 99 5.07 -5.84 4.94
CA ILE A 99 4.44 -6.31 3.71
C ILE A 99 3.83 -7.68 3.95
N ALA A 100 2.61 -7.85 3.44
CA ALA A 100 1.98 -9.15 3.32
C ALA A 100 1.44 -9.35 1.88
N TRP A 101 1.23 -10.60 1.51
CA TRP A 101 0.77 -10.98 0.18
C TRP A 101 -0.50 -11.81 0.28
N LEU A 102 -1.48 -11.56 -0.60
CA LEU A 102 -2.66 -12.42 -0.69
C LEU A 102 -2.30 -13.75 -1.35
N ALA A 103 -1.51 -13.72 -2.41
CA ALA A 103 -1.00 -14.92 -3.06
C ALA A 103 -0.01 -15.66 -2.14
N GLU A 104 -0.30 -16.92 -1.81
CA GLU A 104 0.51 -17.72 -0.88
C GLU A 104 1.68 -18.44 -1.56
N SER A 105 1.56 -18.72 -2.85
CA SER A 105 2.54 -19.48 -3.62
C SER A 105 2.56 -19.02 -5.08
N PRO A 106 3.55 -19.43 -5.87
CA PRO A 106 3.56 -19.17 -7.32
C PRO A 106 2.37 -19.79 -8.08
N ASP A 107 1.78 -20.84 -7.53
CA ASP A 107 0.63 -21.55 -8.13
C ASP A 107 -0.71 -21.04 -7.58
N ASP A 108 -0.71 -19.97 -6.77
CA ASP A 108 -1.94 -19.38 -6.25
C ASP A 108 -2.77 -18.78 -7.39
N PRO A 109 -4.12 -18.96 -7.41
CA PRO A 109 -4.97 -18.35 -8.42
C PRO A 109 -4.95 -16.83 -8.39
N ILE A 110 -4.51 -16.20 -7.30
CA ILE A 110 -4.30 -14.74 -7.20
C ILE A 110 -2.96 -14.39 -7.87
N TRP A 111 -3.02 -14.04 -9.15
CA TRP A 111 -1.83 -13.64 -9.92
C TRP A 111 -2.17 -12.49 -10.87
N ASP A 112 -1.16 -11.75 -11.31
CA ASP A 112 -1.32 -10.65 -12.24
C ASP A 112 -1.35 -11.17 -13.67
N PHE A 113 -2.53 -11.23 -14.28
CA PHE A 113 -2.75 -11.63 -15.66
C PHE A 113 -2.77 -10.44 -16.64
N GLY A 114 -2.38 -9.26 -16.19
CA GLY A 114 -2.36 -8.03 -16.97
C GLY A 114 -3.65 -7.24 -16.83
N PHE A 115 -4.07 -6.59 -17.92
CA PHE A 115 -5.20 -5.68 -17.87
C PHE A 115 -6.53 -6.39 -17.61
N SER A 116 -7.29 -5.92 -16.63
CA SER A 116 -8.65 -6.35 -16.33
C SER A 116 -9.59 -5.14 -16.26
N LYS A 117 -10.80 -5.30 -16.77
CA LYS A 117 -11.80 -4.23 -16.89
C LYS A 117 -12.72 -4.12 -15.67
N SER A 118 -12.88 -5.21 -14.92
CA SER A 118 -13.82 -5.25 -13.79
C SER A 118 -13.34 -6.16 -12.67
N GLY A 119 -13.89 -5.95 -11.48
CA GLY A 119 -13.68 -6.87 -10.37
C GLY A 119 -14.19 -8.27 -10.65
N GLU A 120 -15.31 -8.39 -11.37
CA GLU A 120 -15.93 -9.66 -11.76
C GLU A 120 -14.98 -10.47 -12.65
N GLU A 121 -14.39 -9.87 -13.70
CA GLU A 121 -13.39 -10.50 -14.55
C GLU A 121 -12.18 -10.98 -13.73
N THR A 122 -11.75 -10.17 -12.78
CA THR A 122 -10.65 -10.55 -11.89
C THR A 122 -11.02 -11.75 -11.02
N PHE A 123 -12.23 -11.78 -10.47
CA PHE A 123 -12.70 -12.90 -9.66
C PHE A 123 -12.95 -14.20 -10.44
N GLU A 124 -13.19 -14.13 -11.76
CA GLU A 124 -13.21 -15.33 -12.61
C GLU A 124 -11.86 -16.04 -12.62
N HIS A 125 -10.74 -15.30 -12.48
CA HIS A 125 -9.39 -15.85 -12.35
C HIS A 125 -9.01 -16.17 -10.90
N TRP A 126 -9.22 -15.22 -9.98
CA TRP A 126 -8.75 -15.33 -8.59
C TRP A 126 -9.66 -16.18 -7.69
N GLY A 127 -10.93 -16.30 -8.07
CA GLY A 127 -11.95 -16.88 -7.19
C GLY A 127 -12.37 -15.88 -6.07
N ARG A 128 -13.64 -15.47 -6.08
CA ARG A 128 -14.14 -14.49 -5.09
C ARG A 128 -14.00 -14.98 -3.65
N GLU A 129 -14.40 -16.23 -3.39
CA GLU A 129 -14.31 -16.83 -2.06
C GLU A 129 -12.85 -17.03 -1.61
N HIS A 130 -11.98 -17.44 -2.54
CA HIS A 130 -10.56 -17.59 -2.26
C HIS A 130 -9.92 -16.24 -1.91
N SER A 131 -10.20 -15.18 -2.69
CA SER A 131 -9.71 -13.83 -2.42
C SER A 131 -10.17 -13.31 -1.06
N LEU A 132 -11.46 -13.52 -0.73
CA LEU A 132 -12.00 -13.15 0.57
C LEU A 132 -11.33 -13.92 1.71
N ARG A 133 -11.14 -15.24 1.55
CA ARG A 133 -10.46 -16.08 2.54
C ARG A 133 -9.05 -15.58 2.82
N GLN A 134 -8.30 -15.23 1.79
CA GLN A 134 -6.94 -14.73 1.94
C GLN A 134 -6.91 -13.35 2.63
N MET A 135 -7.82 -12.46 2.30
CA MET A 135 -7.91 -11.16 2.97
C MET A 135 -8.33 -11.30 4.43
N VAL A 136 -9.33 -12.14 4.74
CA VAL A 136 -9.72 -12.47 6.13
C VAL A 136 -8.56 -13.04 6.91
N LYS A 137 -7.74 -13.91 6.28
CA LYS A 137 -6.52 -14.44 6.88
C LYS A 137 -5.56 -13.33 7.27
N MET A 138 -5.32 -12.35 6.38
CA MET A 138 -4.45 -11.20 6.67
C MET A 138 -5.00 -10.35 7.82
N VAL A 139 -6.29 -10.04 7.79
CA VAL A 139 -6.93 -9.27 8.87
C VAL A 139 -6.83 -9.98 10.23
N ARG A 140 -7.12 -11.28 10.28
CA ARG A 140 -7.03 -12.06 11.53
C ARG A 140 -5.59 -12.26 12.02
N LEU A 141 -4.63 -12.32 11.11
CA LEU A 141 -3.21 -12.49 11.44
C LEU A 141 -2.61 -11.21 12.02
N PHE A 142 -2.84 -10.09 11.34
CA PHE A 142 -2.23 -8.80 11.72
C PHE A 142 -3.07 -7.97 12.68
N LYS A 143 -4.37 -8.27 12.80
CA LYS A 143 -5.29 -7.64 13.74
C LYS A 143 -5.30 -6.10 13.64
N PRO A 144 -5.54 -5.52 12.45
CA PRO A 144 -5.51 -4.08 12.29
C PRO A 144 -6.67 -3.41 13.05
N ASP A 145 -6.40 -2.21 13.57
CA ASP A 145 -7.41 -1.32 14.11
C ASP A 145 -8.13 -0.55 12.99
N ILE A 146 -7.37 -0.21 11.94
CA ILE A 146 -7.85 0.55 10.79
C ILE A 146 -7.54 -0.22 9.51
N LEU A 147 -8.52 -0.30 8.62
CA LEU A 147 -8.41 -0.94 7.32
C LEU A 147 -8.81 0.04 6.22
N ILE A 148 -8.06 0.09 5.13
CA ILE A 148 -8.35 0.94 3.97
C ILE A 148 -7.87 0.27 2.68
N PRO A 149 -8.69 0.18 1.62
CA PRO A 149 -8.20 -0.13 0.28
C PRO A 149 -7.50 1.10 -0.33
N THR A 150 -6.57 0.88 -1.25
CA THR A 150 -5.89 2.00 -1.94
C THR A 150 -6.83 2.72 -2.92
N PHE A 151 -7.75 2.00 -3.56
CA PHE A 151 -8.63 2.54 -4.60
C PHE A 151 -10.11 2.34 -4.26
N LEU A 152 -10.97 3.02 -5.00
CA LEU A 152 -12.42 2.82 -4.98
C LEU A 152 -12.84 1.74 -6.00
N ASP A 153 -13.93 1.03 -5.73
CA ASP A 153 -14.58 0.17 -6.71
C ASP A 153 -15.52 0.99 -7.60
N VAL A 154 -14.95 1.66 -8.60
CA VAL A 154 -15.69 2.51 -9.53
C VAL A 154 -15.40 2.11 -10.97
N PRO A 155 -16.33 2.35 -11.92
CA PRO A 155 -16.10 2.18 -13.35
C PRO A 155 -14.83 2.92 -13.81
N GLY A 156 -14.13 2.38 -14.79
CA GLY A 156 -12.86 2.95 -15.28
C GLY A 156 -11.63 2.56 -14.47
N GLN A 157 -11.78 2.13 -13.22
CA GLN A 157 -10.68 1.61 -12.42
C GLN A 157 -10.30 0.19 -12.88
N HIS A 158 -9.00 -0.13 -12.81
CA HIS A 158 -8.45 -1.44 -13.14
C HIS A 158 -9.14 -2.57 -12.33
N GLY A 159 -9.46 -3.69 -13.00
CA GLY A 159 -10.23 -4.77 -12.37
C GLY A 159 -9.58 -5.37 -11.13
N HIS A 160 -8.26 -5.51 -11.10
CA HIS A 160 -7.53 -5.99 -9.90
C HIS A 160 -7.73 -5.05 -8.71
N HIS A 161 -7.66 -3.72 -8.92
CA HIS A 161 -7.92 -2.72 -7.86
C HIS A 161 -9.33 -2.85 -7.33
N ARG A 162 -10.32 -2.96 -8.24
CA ARG A 162 -11.74 -3.13 -7.89
C ARG A 162 -11.97 -4.41 -7.09
N ALA A 163 -11.37 -5.53 -7.51
CA ALA A 163 -11.47 -6.80 -6.80
C ALA A 163 -10.86 -6.73 -5.39
N VAL A 164 -9.68 -6.11 -5.24
CA VAL A 164 -9.06 -5.90 -3.92
C VAL A 164 -9.93 -5.01 -3.04
N THR A 165 -10.51 -3.94 -3.57
CA THR A 165 -11.41 -3.06 -2.82
C THR A 165 -12.65 -3.80 -2.33
N GLN A 166 -13.35 -4.54 -3.23
CA GLN A 166 -14.50 -5.36 -2.85
C GLN A 166 -14.14 -6.40 -1.78
N THR A 167 -13.00 -7.05 -1.95
CA THR A 167 -12.49 -8.06 -1.01
C THR A 167 -12.17 -7.45 0.35
N THR A 168 -11.55 -6.26 0.37
CA THR A 168 -11.20 -5.54 1.60
C THR A 168 -12.45 -5.14 2.38
N ILE A 169 -13.45 -4.59 1.70
CA ILE A 169 -14.74 -4.23 2.31
C ILE A 169 -15.44 -5.48 2.88
N ALA A 170 -15.49 -6.57 2.12
CA ALA A 170 -16.09 -7.81 2.57
C ALA A 170 -15.33 -8.47 3.74
N ALA A 171 -14.02 -8.28 3.81
CA ALA A 171 -13.18 -8.81 4.89
C ALA A 171 -13.36 -8.05 6.21
N PHE A 172 -13.85 -6.80 6.19
CA PHE A 172 -14.14 -6.03 7.40
C PHE A 172 -15.14 -6.78 8.31
N ASP A 173 -16.25 -7.24 7.74
CA ASP A 173 -17.23 -8.05 8.46
C ASP A 173 -16.81 -9.53 8.51
N GLY A 174 -16.25 -10.04 7.42
CA GLY A 174 -15.87 -11.45 7.30
C GLY A 174 -14.81 -11.89 8.29
N ALA A 175 -13.92 -11.01 8.70
CA ALA A 175 -12.89 -11.34 9.69
C ALA A 175 -13.43 -11.41 11.12
N ALA A 176 -14.50 -10.69 11.42
CA ALA A 176 -15.18 -10.74 12.72
C ALA A 176 -16.11 -11.96 12.86
N ASP A 177 -16.59 -12.51 11.76
CA ASP A 177 -17.52 -13.64 11.74
C ASP A 177 -16.80 -14.94 12.14
N GLU A 178 -17.09 -15.44 13.33
CA GLU A 178 -16.49 -16.65 13.88
C GLU A 178 -16.86 -17.94 13.10
N THR A 179 -17.91 -17.89 12.29
CA THR A 179 -18.39 -19.01 11.48
C THR A 179 -17.70 -19.12 10.13
N LYS A 180 -17.05 -18.03 9.67
CA LYS A 180 -16.34 -18.00 8.39
C LYS A 180 -14.88 -18.45 8.54
N PHE A 181 -14.44 -19.27 7.58
CA PHE A 181 -13.04 -19.68 7.44
C PHE A 181 -12.44 -20.24 8.73
N VAL A 182 -13.19 -21.09 9.42
CA VAL A 182 -12.78 -21.75 10.70
C VAL A 182 -11.51 -22.57 10.50
N ASP A 183 -11.33 -23.13 9.32
CA ASP A 183 -10.17 -23.92 8.91
C ASP A 183 -8.84 -23.15 8.90
N LEU A 184 -8.88 -21.81 8.91
CA LEU A 184 -7.67 -20.98 9.09
C LEU A 184 -7.01 -21.17 10.46
N GLY A 185 -7.75 -21.62 11.47
CA GLY A 185 -7.24 -21.75 12.84
C GLY A 185 -6.87 -20.41 13.50
N LEU A 186 -7.33 -19.30 12.93
CA LEU A 186 -7.12 -17.94 13.43
C LEU A 186 -8.37 -17.44 14.15
N ALA A 187 -8.18 -16.81 15.32
CA ALA A 187 -9.28 -16.20 16.04
C ALA A 187 -9.92 -15.06 15.21
N PRO A 188 -11.26 -14.88 15.29
CA PRO A 188 -11.93 -13.76 14.68
C PRO A 188 -11.33 -12.41 15.15
N TRP A 189 -11.38 -11.43 14.27
CA TRP A 189 -10.91 -10.08 14.59
C TRP A 189 -11.87 -9.04 14.03
N GLN A 190 -12.38 -8.15 14.90
CA GLN A 190 -13.17 -7.01 14.50
C GLN A 190 -12.26 -5.81 14.29
N VAL A 191 -12.12 -5.35 13.06
CA VAL A 191 -11.48 -4.08 12.72
C VAL A 191 -12.34 -2.93 13.28
N ASN A 192 -11.72 -1.94 13.91
CA ASN A 192 -12.47 -0.84 14.51
C ASN A 192 -13.06 0.10 13.45
N THR A 193 -12.30 0.39 12.40
CA THR A 193 -12.70 1.37 11.38
C THR A 193 -12.27 0.93 10.00
N LEU A 194 -13.19 0.99 9.04
CA LEU A 194 -12.94 0.89 7.62
C LEU A 194 -13.06 2.29 7.01
N TYR A 195 -11.98 2.77 6.41
CA TYR A 195 -12.00 3.97 5.58
C TYR A 195 -12.02 3.61 4.10
N LEU A 196 -12.59 4.50 3.29
CA LEU A 196 -12.42 4.49 1.85
C LEU A 196 -11.59 5.70 1.45
N PRO A 197 -10.72 5.59 0.44
CA PRO A 197 -9.96 6.75 -0.02
C PRO A 197 -10.91 7.80 -0.57
N ALA A 198 -10.71 9.06 -0.18
CA ALA A 198 -11.32 10.17 -0.88
C ALA A 198 -10.54 10.39 -2.17
N TRP A 199 -11.22 10.28 -3.30
CA TRP A 199 -10.62 10.47 -4.60
C TRP A 199 -11.26 11.67 -5.28
N GLY A 200 -10.46 12.67 -5.65
CA GLY A 200 -10.94 13.93 -6.24
C GLY A 200 -11.34 13.85 -7.72
N GLY A 201 -11.36 12.69 -8.31
CA GLY A 201 -11.68 12.52 -9.74
C GLY A 201 -10.63 13.21 -10.60
N GLY A 202 -9.76 12.91 -11.18
CA GLY A 202 -8.82 13.76 -11.91
C GLY A 202 -7.60 12.99 -12.37
N GLY A 203 -7.74 12.40 -13.42
CA GLY A 203 -6.62 11.82 -14.11
C GLY A 203 -7.03 10.56 -14.83
N GLY A 204 -7.72 10.65 -15.93
CA GLY A 204 -7.77 9.71 -17.03
C GLY A 204 -8.05 8.22 -16.73
N SER A 205 -8.09 7.83 -15.48
CA SER A 205 -8.20 6.44 -15.02
C SER A 205 -9.49 6.14 -14.28
N TYR A 206 -10.32 7.14 -14.00
CA TYR A 206 -11.59 7.00 -13.30
C TYR A 206 -12.74 7.53 -14.13
N ASP A 207 -13.87 6.90 -14.01
CA ASP A 207 -15.11 7.40 -14.56
C ASP A 207 -15.59 8.55 -13.66
N ASP A 208 -15.54 9.79 -14.19
CA ASP A 208 -15.96 11.00 -13.49
C ASP A 208 -17.48 11.05 -13.20
N GLU A 209 -18.27 10.08 -13.71
CA GLU A 209 -19.68 9.97 -13.42
C GLU A 209 -19.97 9.49 -11.98
N VAL A 210 -19.00 8.85 -11.32
CA VAL A 210 -19.15 8.39 -9.94
C VAL A 210 -18.44 9.35 -8.99
N PRO A 211 -19.20 10.16 -8.21
CA PRO A 211 -18.58 11.08 -7.29
C PRO A 211 -17.83 10.33 -6.18
N PRO A 212 -16.69 10.85 -5.71
CA PRO A 212 -15.98 10.28 -4.58
C PRO A 212 -16.82 10.34 -3.31
N PRO A 213 -16.57 9.48 -2.31
CA PRO A 213 -17.23 9.58 -1.03
C PRO A 213 -16.93 10.93 -0.36
N ASN A 214 -17.86 11.39 0.48
CA ASN A 214 -17.62 12.60 1.27
C ASN A 214 -16.43 12.41 2.21
N THR A 215 -15.50 13.36 2.17
CA THR A 215 -14.33 13.36 3.07
C THR A 215 -14.76 13.58 4.51
N THR A 216 -14.42 12.65 5.40
CA THR A 216 -14.66 12.74 6.84
C THR A 216 -13.42 13.09 7.63
N HIS A 217 -12.24 12.72 7.13
CA HIS A 217 -10.96 12.94 7.78
C HIS A 217 -9.92 13.39 6.73
N GLU A 218 -9.08 14.33 7.13
CA GLU A 218 -7.96 14.83 6.34
C GLU A 218 -6.66 14.61 7.11
N ILE A 219 -5.66 14.02 6.48
CA ILE A 219 -4.35 13.77 7.08
C ILE A 219 -3.30 14.59 6.35
N ARG A 220 -2.73 15.58 7.04
CA ARG A 220 -1.69 16.44 6.48
C ARG A 220 -0.34 15.76 6.48
N THR A 221 0.25 15.61 5.30
CA THR A 221 1.55 14.97 5.10
C THR A 221 2.72 15.94 4.98
N GLY A 222 2.43 17.24 4.84
CA GLY A 222 3.43 18.30 4.62
C GLY A 222 4.28 18.68 5.85
N ALA A 223 4.07 18.10 7.04
CA ALA A 223 4.86 18.42 8.22
C ALA A 223 6.33 17.96 8.04
N TYR A 224 7.28 18.87 8.36
CA TYR A 224 8.72 18.58 8.28
C TYR A 224 9.22 17.92 9.56
N ASP A 225 9.97 16.83 9.39
CA ASP A 225 10.68 16.16 10.48
C ASP A 225 12.19 16.44 10.39
N ALA A 226 12.71 17.16 11.39
CA ALA A 226 14.12 17.60 11.40
C ALA A 226 15.12 16.43 11.55
N VAL A 227 14.72 15.33 12.17
CA VAL A 227 15.58 14.14 12.35
C VAL A 227 15.61 13.31 11.06
N LEU A 228 14.48 13.20 10.39
CA LEU A 228 14.37 12.48 9.12
C LEU A 228 14.86 13.32 7.94
N GLY A 229 14.87 14.65 8.07
CA GLY A 229 15.43 15.58 7.10
C GLY A 229 14.51 15.86 5.91
N GLY A 230 13.19 15.67 6.06
CA GLY A 230 12.20 15.91 5.02
C GLY A 230 10.79 16.07 5.58
N THR A 231 9.85 16.48 4.74
CA THR A 231 8.42 16.34 5.04
C THR A 231 8.00 14.88 4.86
N TYR A 232 6.91 14.47 5.51
CA TYR A 232 6.40 13.11 5.31
C TYR A 232 5.99 12.87 3.86
N ALA A 233 5.44 13.88 3.19
CA ALA A 233 5.17 13.85 1.76
C ALA A 233 6.45 13.57 0.95
N GLN A 234 7.55 14.28 1.24
CA GLN A 234 8.84 14.07 0.58
C GLN A 234 9.40 12.67 0.82
N ILE A 235 9.28 12.16 2.05
CA ILE A 235 9.73 10.82 2.41
C ILE A 235 8.88 9.77 1.68
N GLY A 236 7.56 9.99 1.55
CA GLY A 236 6.67 9.18 0.73
C GLY A 236 7.11 9.14 -0.74
N GLU A 237 7.52 10.28 -1.32
CA GLU A 237 8.06 10.30 -2.68
C GLU A 237 9.40 9.55 -2.80
N TRP A 238 10.24 9.55 -1.76
CA TRP A 238 11.44 8.70 -1.78
C TRP A 238 11.10 7.21 -1.75
N SER A 239 10.06 6.82 -1.02
CA SER A 239 9.51 5.46 -1.06
C SER A 239 9.01 5.13 -2.47
N ARG A 240 8.14 5.98 -3.03
CA ARG A 240 7.59 5.82 -4.38
C ARG A 240 8.67 5.72 -5.46
N ALA A 241 9.79 6.45 -5.30
CA ALA A 241 10.91 6.41 -6.24
C ALA A 241 11.63 5.05 -6.29
N CYS A 242 11.39 4.14 -5.35
CA CYS A 242 11.91 2.78 -5.40
C CYS A 242 11.25 1.95 -6.50
N HIS A 243 10.02 2.30 -6.96
CA HIS A 243 9.32 1.62 -8.05
C HIS A 243 9.84 2.06 -9.43
N ALA A 244 11.13 1.83 -9.65
CA ALA A 244 11.85 2.30 -10.83
C ALA A 244 11.35 1.66 -12.12
N THR A 245 10.99 0.37 -12.10
CA THR A 245 10.41 -0.33 -13.26
C THR A 245 9.09 0.26 -13.72
N GLN A 246 8.38 0.97 -12.83
CA GLN A 246 7.13 1.66 -13.12
C GLN A 246 7.33 3.13 -13.52
N GLY A 247 8.59 3.54 -13.70
CA GLY A 247 8.93 4.91 -14.10
C GLY A 247 8.76 5.95 -13.00
N MET A 248 8.60 5.51 -11.75
CA MET A 248 8.41 6.39 -10.60
C MET A 248 9.73 6.91 -10.01
N GLY A 249 10.87 6.39 -10.42
CA GLY A 249 12.21 6.81 -9.99
C GLY A 249 12.63 8.20 -10.50
N ARG A 250 11.69 9.12 -10.71
CA ARG A 250 11.98 10.47 -11.17
C ARG A 250 12.59 11.28 -10.04
N LYS A 251 13.58 12.12 -10.40
CA LYS A 251 14.11 13.11 -9.47
C LYS A 251 12.99 14.05 -9.06
N VAL A 252 12.68 14.04 -7.78
CA VAL A 252 11.67 14.91 -7.20
C VAL A 252 12.34 16.26 -6.95
N ASP A 253 11.75 17.34 -7.46
CA ASP A 253 12.29 18.68 -7.28
C ASP A 253 11.99 19.16 -5.85
N ALA A 254 13.04 19.44 -5.06
CA ALA A 254 12.90 19.86 -3.67
C ALA A 254 12.07 21.15 -3.51
N VAL A 255 12.01 22.00 -4.54
CA VAL A 255 11.24 23.25 -4.53
C VAL A 255 9.73 22.99 -4.64
N SER A 256 9.33 21.89 -5.28
CA SER A 256 7.91 21.49 -5.40
C SER A 256 7.25 21.14 -4.06
N TYR A 257 8.04 20.84 -3.04
CA TYR A 257 7.52 20.37 -1.75
C TYR A 257 7.14 21.48 -0.78
N THR A 258 7.67 22.67 -0.93
CA THR A 258 7.34 23.82 -0.07
C THR A 258 5.98 24.44 -0.41
N HIS A 259 5.38 24.02 -1.54
CA HIS A 259 4.13 24.56 -2.09
C HIS A 259 3.06 23.52 -2.34
N LEU A 260 3.27 22.28 -1.92
CA LEU A 260 2.21 21.26 -1.84
C LEU A 260 1.34 21.61 -0.64
N ASP A 261 0.51 22.65 -0.83
CA ASP A 261 -0.66 22.87 -0.02
C ASP A 261 -1.66 21.72 -0.25
N ALA A 262 -2.58 21.63 0.67
CA ALA A 262 -3.63 20.60 0.75
C ALA A 262 -4.37 20.25 -0.55
N ALA A 263 -4.19 21.01 -1.63
CA ALA A 263 -4.79 20.75 -2.94
C ALA A 263 -4.15 19.59 -3.72
N ASP A 264 -2.87 19.26 -3.46
CA ASP A 264 -2.21 18.08 -4.06
C ASP A 264 -2.26 16.87 -3.15
N ASP A 265 -2.70 17.02 -1.90
CA ASP A 265 -2.98 15.93 -0.94
C ASP A 265 -4.38 15.32 -1.13
N ASP A 266 -5.12 15.73 -2.18
CA ASP A 266 -6.51 15.28 -2.48
C ASP A 266 -6.66 13.77 -2.72
N HIS A 267 -5.61 13.00 -2.55
CA HIS A 267 -5.63 11.56 -2.80
C HIS A 267 -5.62 10.70 -1.53
N CYS A 268 -5.65 11.30 -0.33
CA CYS A 268 -5.55 10.56 0.91
C CYS A 268 -6.47 11.11 1.99
N VAL A 269 -7.55 10.42 2.21
CA VAL A 269 -8.32 10.53 3.47
C VAL A 269 -8.76 9.17 3.93
#